data_1c3caa91133f073a78f7c5a8f7a6ae7e
#
_entry.id   1c3caa91133f073a78f7c5a8f7a6ae7e
#
_cell.length_a   1.000
_cell.length_b   1.000
_cell.length_c   1.000
_cell.angle_alpha   90.00
_cell.angle_beta   90.00
_cell.angle_gamma   90.00
#
_symmetry.space_group_name_H-M   'P 1'
#
loop_
_entity.id
_entity.type
_entity.pdbx_description
1 polymer ?
#
loop_
_entity_poly.entity_id
_entity_poly.type
_entity_poly.pdbx_seq_one_letter_code
_entity_poly.pdbx_strand_id
1 'polypeptide(L)'
;MRKVIDEATSYLCKDTLGLDLEFGKSLGKGFYGASIPVYKGKSEYHFYLFFKKDTLKIFMNAFFGHEDVDGGDLDDLCKEIANQIIGKAKNLLNEKEPNAYKLGTPEFLGEVENFGIKLKEKFIYKIKNRTFQIGYDIQWAKKVR
;
A
#
# COMPACT_ATOMS: atom_id res chain seq x y z
N MET A 1 -4.05 12.29 6.78
CA MET A 1 -3.35 11.17 6.11
C MET A 1 -3.80 10.95 4.67
N ARG A 2 -5.07 11.15 4.36
CA ARG A 2 -5.56 10.96 2.98
C ARG A 2 -4.75 11.70 1.92
N LYS A 3 -4.49 12.97 2.16
CA LYS A 3 -3.76 13.80 1.19
C LYS A 3 -2.36 13.23 0.91
N VAL A 4 -1.70 12.75 1.94
CA VAL A 4 -0.36 12.18 1.83
C VAL A 4 -0.40 10.86 1.05
N ILE A 5 -1.37 10.00 1.34
CA ILE A 5 -1.51 8.72 0.65
C ILE A 5 -1.93 8.94 -0.81
N ASP A 6 -2.85 9.88 -1.08
CA ASP A 6 -3.23 10.20 -2.45
C ASP A 6 -2.01 10.69 -3.25
N GLU A 7 -1.19 11.55 -2.67
CA GLU A 7 -0.01 12.08 -3.33
C GLU A 7 1.04 11.00 -3.57
N ALA A 8 1.29 10.16 -2.56
CA ALA A 8 2.27 9.07 -2.70
C ALA A 8 1.83 8.05 -3.74
N THR A 9 0.54 7.71 -3.76
CA THR A 9 -0.02 6.76 -4.72
C THR A 9 0.04 7.33 -6.14
N SER A 10 -0.30 8.60 -6.28
CA SER A 10 -0.23 9.30 -7.56
C SER A 10 1.22 9.38 -8.07
N TYR A 11 2.16 9.60 -7.18
CA TYR A 11 3.58 9.64 -7.56
C TYR A 11 4.02 8.32 -8.18
N LEU A 12 3.67 7.19 -7.56
CA LEU A 12 4.01 5.88 -8.14
C LEU A 12 3.25 5.63 -9.43
N CYS A 13 1.92 5.74 -9.40
CA CYS A 13 1.10 5.31 -10.53
C CYS A 13 1.24 6.23 -11.74
N LYS A 14 1.13 7.54 -11.53
CA LYS A 14 1.17 8.51 -12.63
C LYS A 14 2.58 8.91 -13.01
N ASP A 15 3.35 9.39 -12.04
CA ASP A 15 4.65 10.00 -12.34
C ASP A 15 5.71 8.93 -12.66
N THR A 16 5.71 7.82 -11.96
CA THR A 16 6.71 6.77 -12.16
C THR A 16 6.28 5.76 -13.21
N LEU A 17 5.04 5.27 -13.15
CA LEU A 17 4.59 4.18 -14.01
C LEU A 17 3.77 4.63 -15.22
N GLY A 18 3.37 5.89 -15.28
CA GLY A 18 2.59 6.41 -16.40
C GLY A 18 1.17 5.87 -16.47
N LEU A 19 0.59 5.49 -15.35
CA LEU A 19 -0.76 4.97 -15.26
C LEU A 19 -1.72 6.04 -14.74
N ASP A 20 -2.88 6.17 -15.38
CA ASP A 20 -3.91 7.07 -14.86
C ASP A 20 -4.49 6.51 -13.57
N LEU A 21 -4.60 7.37 -12.56
CA LEU A 21 -5.12 6.99 -11.25
C LEU A 21 -6.48 7.63 -11.05
N GLU A 22 -7.46 6.81 -10.66
CA GLU A 22 -8.81 7.26 -10.34
C GLU A 22 -9.19 6.74 -8.95
N PHE A 23 -10.25 7.30 -8.38
CA PHE A 23 -10.80 6.78 -7.14
C PHE A 23 -11.79 5.66 -7.45
N GLY A 24 -11.76 4.61 -6.63
CA GLY A 24 -12.67 3.49 -6.71
C GLY A 24 -13.73 3.56 -5.63
N LYS A 25 -14.72 2.66 -5.73
CA LYS A 25 -15.82 2.61 -4.76
C LYS A 25 -15.69 1.44 -3.79
N SER A 26 -15.21 0.31 -4.28
CA SER A 26 -15.19 -0.92 -3.50
C SER A 26 -14.09 -1.84 -4.03
N LEU A 27 -13.42 -2.53 -3.12
CA LEU A 27 -12.40 -3.51 -3.49
C LEU A 27 -13.04 -4.83 -3.92
N GLY A 28 -14.16 -5.20 -3.31
CA GLY A 28 -14.78 -6.50 -3.53
C GLY A 28 -14.13 -7.59 -2.68
N LYS A 29 -14.31 -8.85 -3.10
CA LYS A 29 -13.79 -10.02 -2.38
C LYS A 29 -12.60 -10.63 -3.13
N GLY A 30 -11.75 -11.33 -2.39
CA GLY A 30 -10.64 -12.08 -2.97
C GLY A 30 -9.53 -11.17 -3.47
N PHE A 31 -8.53 -10.94 -2.63
CA PHE A 31 -7.42 -10.07 -2.96
C PHE A 31 -6.14 -10.56 -2.29
N TYR A 32 -5.02 -10.02 -2.75
CA TYR A 32 -3.71 -10.27 -2.16
C TYR A 32 -3.28 -9.04 -1.40
N GLY A 33 -2.53 -9.23 -0.32
CA GLY A 33 -2.19 -8.12 0.54
C GLY A 33 -0.74 -8.05 0.94
N ALA A 34 -0.35 -6.85 1.32
CA ALA A 34 0.90 -6.60 2.03
C ALA A 34 0.62 -5.62 3.16
N SER A 35 1.39 -5.73 4.23
CA SER A 35 1.34 -4.77 5.32
C SER A 35 2.71 -4.16 5.51
N ILE A 36 2.74 -2.93 6.01
CA ILE A 36 4.00 -2.25 6.29
C ILE A 36 3.76 -1.22 7.39
N PRO A 37 4.58 -1.23 8.45
CA PRO A 37 4.42 -0.26 9.52
C PRO A 37 5.22 1.01 9.28
N VAL A 38 4.72 2.13 9.78
CA VAL A 38 5.44 3.39 9.86
C VAL A 38 5.42 3.82 11.32
N TYR A 39 6.57 4.01 11.91
CA TYR A 39 6.70 4.34 13.32
C TYR A 39 6.86 5.84 13.52
N LYS A 40 6.12 6.39 14.47
CA LYS A 40 6.29 7.77 14.92
C LYS A 40 6.27 7.78 16.43
N GLY A 41 7.44 7.93 17.05
CA GLY A 41 7.54 7.87 18.50
C GLY A 41 7.00 6.55 19.03
N LYS A 42 5.97 6.62 19.87
CA LYS A 42 5.32 5.44 20.42
C LYS A 42 4.13 4.97 19.60
N SER A 43 3.82 5.67 18.53
CA SER A 43 2.72 5.29 17.64
C SER A 43 3.23 4.47 16.49
N GLU A 44 2.41 3.53 16.03
CA GLU A 44 2.68 2.75 14.83
C GLU A 44 1.49 2.90 13.90
N TYR A 45 1.75 3.44 12.70
CA TYR A 45 0.75 3.45 11.64
C TYR A 45 0.92 2.15 10.88
N HIS A 46 -0.02 1.25 11.01
CA HIS A 46 0.06 -0.05 10.36
C HIS A 46 -0.73 0.00 9.07
N PHE A 47 -0.04 0.05 7.92
CA PHE A 47 -0.67 0.14 6.62
C PHE A 47 -0.92 -1.24 6.04
N TYR A 48 -2.07 -1.38 5.37
CA TYR A 48 -2.49 -2.58 4.67
C TYR A 48 -2.82 -2.21 3.23
N LEU A 49 -2.20 -2.89 2.29
CA LEU A 49 -2.44 -2.66 0.87
C LEU A 49 -3.01 -3.94 0.27
N PHE A 50 -4.15 -3.82 -0.37
CA PHE A 50 -4.87 -4.97 -0.94
C PHE A 50 -5.08 -4.76 -2.43
N PHE A 51 -4.80 -5.80 -3.20
CA PHE A 51 -4.83 -5.75 -4.66
C PHE A 51 -5.57 -6.96 -5.21
N LYS A 52 -6.45 -6.72 -6.19
CA LYS A 52 -6.97 -7.81 -7.01
C LYS A 52 -5.83 -8.38 -7.84
N LYS A 53 -5.96 -9.65 -8.25
CA LYS A 53 -4.93 -10.28 -9.09
C LYS A 53 -4.75 -9.52 -10.41
N ASP A 54 -5.86 -9.10 -11.02
CA ASP A 54 -5.82 -8.33 -12.27
C ASP A 54 -5.13 -6.98 -12.09
N THR A 55 -5.29 -6.35 -10.94
CA THR A 55 -4.59 -5.12 -10.61
C THR A 55 -3.08 -5.35 -10.53
N LEU A 56 -2.69 -6.45 -9.91
CA LEU A 56 -1.27 -6.82 -9.80
C LEU A 56 -0.64 -7.08 -11.16
N LYS A 57 -1.39 -7.63 -12.11
CA LYS A 57 -0.90 -7.81 -13.48
C LYS A 57 -0.56 -6.47 -14.14
N ILE A 58 -1.36 -5.45 -13.89
CA ILE A 58 -1.10 -4.11 -14.41
C ILE A 58 0.20 -3.54 -13.82
N PHE A 59 0.37 -3.66 -12.50
CA PHE A 59 1.60 -3.24 -11.86
C PHE A 59 2.81 -4.03 -12.36
N MET A 60 2.68 -5.35 -12.49
CA MET A 60 3.77 -6.20 -12.99
C MET A 60 4.20 -5.76 -14.39
N ASN A 61 3.24 -5.52 -15.27
CA ASN A 61 3.54 -5.06 -16.61
C ASN A 61 4.23 -3.68 -16.60
N ALA A 62 3.76 -2.78 -15.76
CA ALA A 62 4.33 -1.44 -15.66
C ALA A 62 5.76 -1.44 -15.12
N PHE A 63 6.04 -2.31 -14.13
CA PHE A 63 7.39 -2.41 -13.54
C PHE A 63 8.34 -3.22 -14.41
N PHE A 64 7.90 -4.34 -14.97
CA PHE A 64 8.79 -5.36 -15.53
C PHE A 64 8.49 -5.75 -16.98
N GLY A 65 7.45 -5.20 -17.58
CA GLY A 65 7.14 -5.43 -18.98
C GLY A 65 6.44 -6.75 -19.30
N HIS A 66 5.94 -7.47 -18.29
CA HIS A 66 5.13 -8.68 -18.49
C HIS A 66 4.06 -8.77 -17.40
N GLU A 67 3.03 -9.60 -17.66
CA GLU A 67 1.89 -9.74 -16.76
C GLU A 67 1.90 -11.00 -15.91
N ASP A 68 2.99 -11.76 -15.93
CA ASP A 68 3.10 -12.99 -15.18
C ASP A 68 3.29 -12.71 -13.68
N VAL A 69 2.25 -13.03 -12.90
CA VAL A 69 2.26 -12.82 -11.45
C VAL A 69 2.24 -14.15 -10.69
N ASP A 70 2.53 -15.25 -11.36
CA ASP A 70 2.53 -16.56 -10.71
C ASP A 70 3.84 -16.82 -9.98
N GLY A 71 3.79 -17.76 -9.04
CA GLY A 71 4.97 -18.14 -8.26
C GLY A 71 5.33 -17.12 -7.20
N GLY A 72 6.62 -16.96 -6.90
CA GLY A 72 7.14 -16.08 -5.86
C GLY A 72 7.06 -14.59 -6.19
N ASP A 73 6.75 -14.25 -7.43
CA ASP A 73 6.76 -12.86 -7.88
C ASP A 73 5.65 -12.02 -7.24
N LEU A 74 4.53 -12.66 -6.86
CA LEU A 74 3.41 -11.98 -6.19
C LEU A 74 3.83 -11.38 -4.85
N ASP A 75 4.58 -12.14 -4.06
CA ASP A 75 5.10 -11.70 -2.77
C ASP A 75 5.97 -10.45 -2.96
N ASP A 76 6.97 -10.56 -3.82
CA ASP A 76 7.92 -9.46 -4.07
C ASP A 76 7.21 -8.23 -4.65
N LEU A 77 6.26 -8.44 -5.55
CA LEU A 77 5.52 -7.33 -6.17
C LEU A 77 4.68 -6.57 -5.14
N CYS A 78 3.93 -7.29 -4.30
CA CYS A 78 3.11 -6.65 -3.27
C CYS A 78 3.97 -5.85 -2.29
N LYS A 79 5.09 -6.42 -1.87
CA LYS A 79 6.01 -5.75 -0.97
C LYS A 79 6.67 -4.53 -1.63
N GLU A 80 7.01 -4.64 -2.92
CA GLU A 80 7.61 -3.53 -3.65
C GLU A 80 6.63 -2.36 -3.77
N ILE A 81 5.38 -2.63 -4.12
CA ILE A 81 4.37 -1.58 -4.20
C ILE A 81 4.19 -0.91 -2.83
N ALA A 82 4.12 -1.70 -1.77
CA ALA A 82 3.99 -1.18 -0.42
C ALA A 82 5.17 -0.28 -0.05
N ASN A 83 6.40 -0.72 -0.33
CA ASN A 83 7.59 0.08 -0.07
C ASN A 83 7.59 1.38 -0.85
N GLN A 84 7.22 1.35 -2.13
CA GLN A 84 7.21 2.53 -2.97
C GLN A 84 6.18 3.56 -2.50
N ILE A 85 4.96 3.13 -2.26
CA ILE A 85 3.88 4.04 -1.87
C ILE A 85 4.08 4.54 -0.45
N ILE A 86 4.25 3.64 0.51
CA ILE A 86 4.33 4.03 1.92
C ILE A 86 5.68 4.69 2.23
N GLY A 87 6.73 4.29 1.54
CA GLY A 87 8.03 4.98 1.64
C GLY A 87 7.94 6.43 1.18
N LYS A 88 7.24 6.69 0.08
CA LYS A 88 7.01 8.05 -0.39
C LYS A 88 6.14 8.83 0.60
N ALA A 89 5.10 8.19 1.12
CA ALA A 89 4.24 8.80 2.13
C ALA A 89 5.04 9.19 3.38
N LYS A 90 5.92 8.30 3.85
CA LYS A 90 6.79 8.58 4.99
C LYS A 90 7.68 9.79 4.71
N ASN A 91 8.23 9.90 3.52
CA ASN A 91 9.06 11.05 3.16
C ASN A 91 8.26 12.35 3.17
N LEU A 92 7.02 12.32 2.64
CA LEU A 92 6.15 13.49 2.67
C LEU A 92 5.80 13.92 4.08
N LEU A 93 5.56 12.97 4.96
CA LEU A 93 5.29 13.24 6.37
C LEU A 93 6.50 13.87 7.05
N ASN A 94 7.69 13.40 6.72
CA ASN A 94 8.94 13.93 7.28
C ASN A 94 9.30 15.33 6.77
N GLU A 95 8.69 15.78 5.68
CA GLU A 95 8.87 17.16 5.23
C GLU A 95 8.31 18.15 6.23
N LYS A 96 7.22 17.78 6.91
CA LYS A 96 6.58 18.63 7.92
C LYS A 96 7.15 18.41 9.31
N GLU A 97 7.54 17.19 9.63
CA GLU A 97 8.12 16.83 10.91
C GLU A 97 9.42 16.04 10.66
N PRO A 98 10.54 16.73 10.47
CA PRO A 98 11.80 16.08 10.10
C PRO A 98 12.18 14.92 11.02
N ASN A 99 12.48 13.78 10.43
CA ASN A 99 12.93 12.57 11.13
C ASN A 99 11.91 11.97 12.10
N ALA A 100 10.64 12.40 12.04
CA ALA A 100 9.63 11.90 12.96
C ALA A 100 9.15 10.49 12.61
N TYR A 101 9.11 10.17 11.32
CA TYR A 101 8.53 8.92 10.83
C TYR A 101 9.63 7.98 10.31
N LYS A 102 9.51 6.71 10.66
CA LYS A 102 10.44 5.65 10.23
C LYS A 102 9.69 4.51 9.56
N LEU A 103 10.16 4.11 8.38
CA LEU A 103 9.55 3.03 7.63
C LEU A 103 10.04 1.68 8.17
N GLY A 104 9.09 0.76 8.40
CA GLY A 104 9.41 -0.60 8.77
C GLY A 104 9.52 -1.52 7.56
N THR A 105 9.51 -2.82 7.83
CA THR A 105 9.67 -3.85 6.81
C THR A 105 8.32 -4.34 6.32
N PRO A 106 8.10 -4.46 4.99
CA PRO A 106 6.85 -4.97 4.48
C PRO A 106 6.73 -6.48 4.67
N GLU A 107 5.49 -6.94 4.84
CA GLU A 107 5.14 -8.35 4.93
C GLU A 107 4.10 -8.69 3.88
N PHE A 108 4.26 -9.82 3.20
CA PHE A 108 3.25 -10.33 2.29
C PHE A 108 2.20 -11.10 3.10
N LEU A 109 0.92 -10.76 2.90
CA LEU A 109 -0.17 -11.38 3.64
C LEU A 109 -0.82 -12.55 2.89
N GLY A 110 -0.41 -12.78 1.65
CA GLY A 110 -0.99 -13.82 0.83
C GLY A 110 -2.37 -13.45 0.33
N GLU A 111 -3.15 -14.47 0.01
CA GLU A 111 -4.53 -14.32 -0.43
C GLU A 111 -5.41 -14.08 0.78
N VAL A 112 -6.23 -13.03 0.74
CA VAL A 112 -7.09 -12.62 1.84
C VAL A 112 -8.53 -12.66 1.37
N GLU A 113 -9.32 -13.52 2.00
CA GLU A 113 -10.76 -13.63 1.69
C GLU A 113 -11.54 -12.51 2.37
N ASN A 114 -11.32 -12.37 3.67
CA ASN A 114 -11.97 -11.36 4.50
C ASN A 114 -10.93 -10.71 5.39
N PHE A 115 -10.99 -9.39 5.48
CA PHE A 115 -10.08 -8.66 6.34
C PHE A 115 -10.83 -8.22 7.59
N GLY A 116 -10.47 -8.82 8.74
CA GLY A 116 -11.16 -8.62 10.00
C GLY A 116 -10.69 -7.43 10.83
N ILE A 117 -9.61 -6.77 10.43
CA ILE A 117 -9.09 -5.63 11.20
C ILE A 117 -9.85 -4.36 10.82
N LYS A 118 -10.32 -3.65 11.83
CA LYS A 118 -11.00 -2.38 11.61
C LYS A 118 -9.98 -1.30 11.31
N LEU A 119 -10.05 -0.74 10.12
CA LEU A 119 -9.15 0.32 9.69
C LEU A 119 -9.68 1.68 10.12
N LYS A 120 -8.76 2.56 10.52
CA LYS A 120 -9.12 3.94 10.85
C LYS A 120 -9.57 4.70 9.62
N GLU A 121 -8.85 4.52 8.51
CA GLU A 121 -9.21 5.07 7.22
C GLU A 121 -8.85 4.07 6.13
N LYS A 122 -9.60 4.09 5.03
CA LYS A 122 -9.26 3.32 3.85
C LYS A 122 -9.52 4.15 2.60
N PHE A 123 -8.68 3.94 1.59
CA PHE A 123 -8.72 4.68 0.34
C PHE A 123 -8.72 3.68 -0.80
N ILE A 124 -9.68 3.81 -1.72
CA ILE A 124 -9.82 2.87 -2.83
C ILE A 124 -9.50 3.59 -4.12
N TYR A 125 -8.63 2.97 -4.90
CA TYR A 125 -8.12 3.53 -6.14
C TYR A 125 -8.40 2.59 -7.30
N LYS A 126 -8.34 3.13 -8.53
CA LYS A 126 -8.41 2.34 -9.75
C LYS A 126 -7.28 2.74 -10.70
N ILE A 127 -6.73 1.72 -11.35
CA ILE A 127 -5.85 1.88 -12.51
C ILE A 127 -6.42 0.97 -13.59
N LYS A 128 -6.66 1.49 -14.79
CA LYS A 128 -7.28 0.74 -15.92
C LYS A 128 -8.51 -0.05 -15.49
N ASN A 129 -9.38 0.57 -14.70
CA ASN A 129 -10.60 -0.03 -14.15
C ASN A 129 -10.38 -1.19 -13.18
N ARG A 130 -9.18 -1.37 -12.67
CA ARG A 130 -8.88 -2.40 -11.67
C ARG A 130 -8.60 -1.73 -10.34
N THR A 131 -9.18 -2.27 -9.26
CA THR A 131 -9.16 -1.65 -7.96
C THR A 131 -8.02 -2.15 -7.08
N PHE A 132 -7.58 -1.29 -6.19
CA PHE A 132 -6.74 -1.64 -5.05
C PHE A 132 -7.09 -0.70 -3.89
N GLN A 133 -6.71 -1.11 -2.70
CA GLN A 133 -7.07 -0.39 -1.49
C GLN A 133 -5.85 -0.19 -0.62
N ILE A 134 -5.74 0.99 -0.03
CA ILE A 134 -4.76 1.29 1.01
C ILE A 134 -5.53 1.73 2.24
N GLY A 135 -5.24 1.11 3.37
CA GLY A 135 -5.86 1.50 4.61
C GLY A 135 -4.85 1.45 5.74
N TYR A 136 -5.20 2.02 6.87
CA TYR A 136 -4.31 1.97 8.02
C TYR A 136 -5.09 1.97 9.32
N ASP A 137 -4.42 1.46 10.34
CA ASP A 137 -4.84 1.58 11.71
C ASP A 137 -3.67 2.16 12.50
N ILE A 138 -3.96 2.83 13.60
CA ILE A 138 -2.93 3.39 14.47
C ILE A 138 -2.89 2.55 15.71
N GLN A 139 -1.69 2.08 16.06
CA GLN A 139 -1.48 1.29 17.27
C GLN A 139 -0.44 1.99 18.13
N TRP A 140 -0.59 1.87 19.43
CA TRP A 140 0.42 2.34 20.36
C TRP A 140 1.45 1.25 20.53
N ALA A 141 2.71 1.63 20.52
CA ALA A 141 3.77 0.67 20.76
C ALA A 141 3.56 0.05 22.14
N LYS A 142 3.62 -1.26 22.20
CA LYS A 142 3.51 -1.96 23.47
C LYS A 142 4.70 -1.61 24.33
N LYS A 143 4.44 -1.40 25.61
CA LYS A 143 5.52 -1.19 26.56
C LYS A 143 6.38 -2.43 26.61
N VAL A 144 7.67 -2.23 26.67
CA VAL A 144 8.61 -3.32 26.89
C VAL A 144 8.35 -3.90 28.27
N ARG A 145 8.25 -5.20 28.34
CA ARG A 145 8.03 -5.92 29.58
C ARG A 145 9.36 -6.19 30.25
#